data_5c1bb7ac515ec6731d8cc2c10620e9c1
#
_entry.id   5c1bb7ac515ec6731d8cc2c10620e9c1
#
_cell.length_a   1.000
_cell.length_b   1.000
_cell.length_c   1.000
_cell.angle_alpha   90.00
_cell.angle_beta   90.00
_cell.angle_gamma   90.00
#
_symmetry.space_group_name_H-M   'P 1'
#
loop_
_entity.id
_entity.type
_entity.pdbx_description
1 polymer ?
#
loop_
_entity_poly.entity_id
_entity_poly.type
_entity_poly.pdbx_seq_one_letter_code
_entity_poly.pdbx_strand_id
1 'polypeptide(L)'
;MTEPPRRYDVTITVDRGGGHPPNPAEFAVAAEQAASARAASIVSAHTASQIISIVTVLAVDQSAAVAVALAVVSEALKRPVASSIR
;
A
#
# COMPACT_ATOMS: atom_id res chain seq x y z
N MET A 1 -6.32 -29.58 3.77
CA MET A 1 -5.28 -29.12 2.85
C MET A 1 -5.33 -27.60 2.76
N THR A 2 -4.18 -26.99 2.92
CA THR A 2 -4.08 -25.55 2.84
C THR A 2 -3.93 -25.14 1.37
N GLU A 3 -4.75 -24.23 0.90
CA GLU A 3 -4.62 -23.71 -0.45
C GLU A 3 -3.32 -22.89 -0.56
N PRO A 4 -2.60 -22.97 -1.69
CA PRO A 4 -1.43 -22.13 -1.88
C PRO A 4 -1.83 -20.67 -1.90
N PRO A 5 -0.96 -19.75 -1.44
CA PRO A 5 -1.26 -18.34 -1.51
C PRO A 5 -1.41 -17.89 -2.96
N ARG A 6 -2.29 -16.94 -3.18
CA ARG A 6 -2.55 -16.34 -4.48
C ARG A 6 -1.96 -14.94 -4.54
N ARG A 7 -1.63 -14.52 -5.72
CA ARG A 7 -1.17 -13.16 -5.95
C ARG A 7 -2.37 -12.22 -6.04
N TYR A 8 -2.31 -11.14 -5.27
CA TYR A 8 -3.32 -10.08 -5.31
C TYR A 8 -2.64 -8.75 -5.58
N ASP A 9 -3.25 -7.96 -6.45
CA ASP A 9 -2.85 -6.59 -6.71
C ASP A 9 -3.90 -5.69 -6.05
N VAL A 10 -3.52 -5.05 -4.95
CA VAL A 10 -4.43 -4.19 -4.18
C VAL A 10 -4.13 -2.74 -4.49
N THR A 11 -5.11 -2.01 -4.98
CA THR A 11 -4.98 -0.59 -5.28
C THR A 11 -5.45 0.22 -4.09
N ILE A 12 -4.58 1.10 -3.58
CA ILE A 12 -4.90 1.99 -2.48
C ILE A 12 -4.72 3.42 -2.96
N THR A 13 -5.77 4.20 -2.84
CA THR A 13 -5.75 5.62 -3.20
C THR A 13 -5.81 6.45 -1.93
N VAL A 14 -4.83 7.33 -1.75
CA VAL A 14 -4.74 8.21 -0.59
C VAL A 14 -4.85 9.65 -1.06
N ASP A 15 -5.69 10.42 -0.40
CA ASP A 15 -5.85 11.82 -0.69
C ASP A 15 -4.65 12.61 -0.17
N ARG A 16 -4.05 13.44 -1.01
CA ARG A 16 -2.93 14.30 -0.64
C ARG A 16 -3.39 15.62 -0.03
N GLY A 17 -4.67 15.92 -0.12
CA GLY A 17 -5.22 17.17 0.37
C GLY A 17 -5.13 17.30 1.86
N GLY A 18 -4.81 18.49 2.35
CA GLY A 18 -4.75 18.79 3.77
C GLY A 18 -3.43 18.38 4.43
N GLY A 19 -2.67 19.33 4.92
CA GLY A 19 -1.40 19.10 5.61
C GLY A 19 -0.22 19.06 4.64
N HIS A 20 0.80 18.35 5.03
CA HIS A 20 2.03 18.23 4.25
C HIS A 20 2.03 16.91 3.50
N PRO A 21 1.80 16.90 2.19
CA PRO A 21 1.88 15.67 1.44
C PRO A 21 3.31 15.13 1.47
N PRO A 22 3.49 13.82 1.50
CA PRO A 22 4.83 13.25 1.53
C PRO A 22 5.56 13.54 0.23
N ASN A 23 6.87 13.70 0.34
CA ASN A 23 7.72 13.79 -0.85
C ASN A 23 7.63 12.46 -1.61
N PRO A 24 7.38 12.48 -2.93
CA PRO A 24 7.25 11.24 -3.70
C PRO A 24 8.44 10.29 -3.56
N ALA A 25 9.65 10.81 -3.55
CA ALA A 25 10.84 9.98 -3.41
C ALA A 25 10.93 9.34 -2.02
N GLU A 26 10.65 10.10 -0.98
CA GLU A 26 10.64 9.58 0.39
C GLU A 26 9.55 8.54 0.58
N PHE A 27 8.37 8.80 0.05
CA PHE A 27 7.27 7.85 0.09
C PHE A 27 7.66 6.54 -0.61
N ALA A 28 8.25 6.63 -1.79
CA ALA A 28 8.65 5.45 -2.56
C ALA A 28 9.63 4.58 -1.79
N VAL A 29 10.65 5.19 -1.18
CA VAL A 29 11.64 4.46 -0.38
C VAL A 29 10.99 3.79 0.82
N ALA A 30 10.19 4.53 1.58
CA ALA A 30 9.51 4.00 2.76
C ALA A 30 8.54 2.88 2.39
N ALA A 31 7.81 3.05 1.30
CA ALA A 31 6.86 2.05 0.83
C ALA A 31 7.56 0.77 0.37
N GLU A 32 8.68 0.89 -0.34
CA GLU A 32 9.46 -0.26 -0.74
C GLU A 32 10.02 -1.03 0.47
N GLN A 33 10.51 -0.33 1.46
CA GLN A 33 11.01 -0.95 2.69
C GLN A 33 9.89 -1.68 3.42
N ALA A 34 8.73 -1.05 3.57
CA ALA A 34 7.57 -1.65 4.23
C ALA A 34 7.06 -2.87 3.48
N ALA A 35 7.02 -2.81 2.16
CA ALA A 35 6.60 -3.92 1.32
C ALA A 35 7.59 -5.08 1.40
N SER A 36 8.87 -4.79 1.32
CA SER A 36 9.93 -5.79 1.40
C SER A 36 9.89 -6.56 2.73
N ALA A 37 9.61 -5.85 3.83
CA ALA A 37 9.50 -6.48 5.14
C ALA A 37 8.32 -7.47 5.21
N ARG A 38 7.38 -7.37 4.29
CA ARG A 38 6.19 -8.24 4.20
C ARG A 38 6.20 -9.15 2.98
N ALA A 39 7.34 -9.28 2.33
CA ALA A 39 7.47 -10.06 1.10
C ALA A 39 6.49 -9.62 0.01
N ALA A 40 6.24 -8.32 -0.07
CA ALA A 40 5.35 -7.72 -1.05
C ALA A 40 6.12 -6.74 -1.94
N SER A 41 5.48 -6.25 -2.99
CA SER A 41 6.04 -5.20 -3.83
C SER A 41 5.01 -4.09 -4.00
N ILE A 42 5.47 -2.89 -4.31
CA ILE A 42 4.60 -1.73 -4.45
C ILE A 42 5.05 -0.88 -5.63
N VAL A 43 4.06 -0.38 -6.36
CA VAL A 43 4.26 0.63 -7.41
C VAL A 43 3.32 1.78 -7.08
N SER A 44 3.84 3.00 -7.10
CA SER A 44 3.06 4.18 -6.75
C SER A 44 3.11 5.21 -7.85
N ALA A 45 2.00 5.93 -8.01
CA ALA A 45 1.89 7.08 -8.89
C ALA A 45 1.34 8.25 -8.06
N HIS A 46 1.84 9.45 -8.33
CA HIS A 46 1.42 10.65 -7.63
C HIS A 46 0.74 11.59 -8.59
N THR A 47 -0.41 12.09 -8.16
CA THR A 47 -1.11 13.17 -8.87
C THR A 47 -1.10 14.41 -7.98
N ALA A 48 -1.68 15.51 -8.47
CA ALA A 48 -1.78 16.73 -7.68
C ALA A 48 -2.58 16.53 -6.39
N SER A 49 -3.54 15.62 -6.40
CA SER A 49 -4.47 15.43 -5.30
C SER A 49 -4.41 14.07 -4.63
N GLN A 50 -3.75 13.08 -5.24
CA GLN A 50 -3.81 11.70 -4.75
C GLN A 50 -2.49 10.98 -4.92
N ILE A 51 -2.28 9.98 -4.05
CA ILE A 51 -1.24 8.97 -4.22
C ILE A 51 -1.96 7.67 -4.51
N ILE A 52 -1.66 7.06 -5.64
CA ILE A 52 -2.26 5.79 -6.05
C ILE A 52 -1.17 4.72 -5.95
N SER A 53 -1.38 3.74 -5.10
CA SER A 53 -0.42 2.67 -4.88
C SER A 53 -1.03 1.33 -5.24
N ILE A 54 -0.29 0.52 -5.97
CA ILE A 54 -0.67 -0.86 -6.25
C ILE A 54 0.31 -1.75 -5.51
N VAL A 55 -0.21 -2.48 -4.53
CA VAL A 55 0.59 -3.40 -3.71
C VAL A 55 0.32 -4.82 -4.19
N THR A 56 1.37 -5.49 -4.63
CA THR A 56 1.29 -6.89 -5.04
C THR A 56 1.73 -7.76 -3.86
N VAL A 57 0.85 -8.65 -3.44
CA VAL A 57 1.10 -9.50 -2.27
C VAL A 57 0.57 -10.90 -2.50
N LEU A 58 1.26 -11.88 -1.94
CA LEU A 58 0.78 -13.25 -1.89
C LEU A 58 0.02 -13.45 -0.59
N ALA A 59 -1.23 -13.90 -0.68
CA ALA A 59 -2.09 -14.09 0.47
C ALA A 59 -3.07 -15.23 0.23
N VAL A 60 -3.62 -15.76 1.31
CA VAL A 60 -4.57 -16.86 1.23
C VAL A 60 -5.94 -16.40 0.77
N ASP A 61 -6.28 -15.13 1.02
CA ASP A 61 -7.53 -14.53 0.59
C ASP A 61 -7.38 -13.02 0.39
N GLN A 62 -8.43 -12.41 -0.15
CA GLN A 62 -8.44 -10.98 -0.43
C GLN A 62 -8.33 -10.13 0.82
N SER A 63 -8.97 -10.53 1.91
CA SER A 63 -8.93 -9.79 3.16
C SER A 63 -7.51 -9.69 3.71
N ALA A 64 -6.77 -10.79 3.66
CA ALA A 64 -5.37 -10.79 4.08
C ALA A 64 -4.52 -9.90 3.19
N ALA A 65 -4.75 -9.93 1.88
CA ALA A 65 -4.04 -9.08 0.93
C ALA A 65 -4.28 -7.59 1.20
N VAL A 66 -5.53 -7.22 1.44
CA VAL A 66 -5.91 -5.83 1.75
C VAL A 66 -5.26 -5.38 3.06
N ALA A 67 -5.24 -6.23 4.07
CA ALA A 67 -4.62 -5.90 5.36
C ALA A 67 -3.12 -5.61 5.19
N VAL A 68 -2.41 -6.40 4.41
CA VAL A 68 -0.99 -6.18 4.14
C VAL A 68 -0.79 -4.87 3.37
N ALA A 69 -1.59 -4.64 2.35
CA ALA A 69 -1.50 -3.43 1.54
C ALA A 69 -1.73 -2.17 2.37
N LEU A 70 -2.74 -2.17 3.22
CA LEU A 70 -3.02 -1.05 4.13
C LEU A 70 -1.88 -0.82 5.10
N ALA A 71 -1.28 -1.90 5.64
CA ALA A 71 -0.16 -1.79 6.55
C ALA A 71 1.06 -1.17 5.86
N VAL A 72 1.35 -1.57 4.62
CA VAL A 72 2.46 -1.03 3.85
C VAL A 72 2.29 0.48 3.63
N VAL A 73 1.12 0.89 3.15
CA VAL A 73 0.87 2.31 2.87
C VAL A 73 0.83 3.14 4.15
N SER A 74 0.21 2.62 5.21
CA SER A 74 0.16 3.32 6.50
C SER A 74 1.56 3.54 7.07
N GLU A 75 2.41 2.53 6.99
CA GLU A 75 3.78 2.62 7.46
C GLU A 75 4.59 3.62 6.63
N ALA A 76 4.40 3.62 5.32
CA ALA A 76 5.08 4.55 4.43
C ALA A 76 4.68 6.00 4.70
N LEU A 77 3.42 6.23 5.03
CA LEU A 77 2.90 7.56 5.35
C LEU A 77 3.14 7.94 6.81
N LYS A 78 3.54 7.00 7.66
CA LYS A 78 3.71 7.18 9.11
C LYS A 78 2.44 7.67 9.78
N ARG A 79 1.29 7.23 9.27
CA ARG A 79 -0.02 7.55 9.84
C ARG A 79 -1.02 6.46 9.42
N PRO A 80 -2.08 6.25 10.20
CA PRO A 80 -3.11 5.28 9.81
C PRO A 80 -3.76 5.72 8.50
N VAL A 81 -3.97 4.76 7.62
CA VAL A 81 -4.73 4.98 6.39
C VAL A 81 -6.15 4.46 6.67
N ALA A 82 -7.12 5.35 6.52
CA ALA A 82 -8.51 4.94 6.62
C ALA A 82 -8.81 3.93 5.52
N SER A 83 -9.54 2.89 5.86
CA SER A 83 -9.90 1.86 4.89
C SER A 83 -10.94 2.43 3.93
N SER A 84 -10.46 3.14 2.95
CA SER A 84 -11.29 3.69 1.89
C SER A 84 -11.08 2.95 0.58
N ILE A 85 -10.77 1.69 0.66
CA ILE A 85 -10.65 0.84 -0.51
C ILE A 85 -12.04 0.59 -1.05
N ARG A 86 -12.24 0.96 -2.25
CA ARG A 86 -13.52 0.81 -2.91
C ARG A 86 -13.34 0.06 -4.22
#